data_28d7e3101a40413f9a20d53ebc27cf1b
#
_entry.id   28d7e3101a40413f9a20d53ebc27cf1b
#
_cell.length_a   1.000
_cell.length_b   1.000
_cell.length_c   1.000
_cell.angle_alpha   90.00
_cell.angle_beta   90.00
_cell.angle_gamma   90.00
#
_symmetry.space_group_name_H-M   'P 1'
#
loop_
_entity.id
_entity.type
_entity.pdbx_description
1 polymer ?
#
loop_
_entity_poly.entity_id
_entity_poly.type
_entity_poly.pdbx_seq_one_letter_code
_entity_poly.pdbx_strand_id
1 'polypeptide(L)'
;MKQKVLFHVDEMERWKLLLHNVKNLLSSYDANDAGVLIEVVANGEAVKAYIQEDGNSLRNKMESLAESGVLFAACNNALTGWKIAKEHLFPFVNVVPAGVRELVDRQTEGYAYIKP
;
A
#
# COMPACT_ATOMS: atom_id res chain seq x y z
N MET A 1 -14.06 4.39 -17.89
CA MET A 1 -14.16 3.70 -16.59
C MET A 1 -12.83 3.77 -15.86
N LYS A 2 -12.85 4.12 -14.57
CA LYS A 2 -11.63 4.21 -13.77
C LYS A 2 -11.07 2.81 -13.50
N GLN A 3 -9.77 2.62 -13.72
CA GLN A 3 -9.10 1.38 -13.37
C GLN A 3 -8.92 1.31 -11.86
N LYS A 4 -8.96 0.10 -11.33
CA LYS A 4 -8.76 -0.16 -9.90
C LYS A 4 -7.68 -1.21 -9.75
N VAL A 5 -6.64 -0.89 -9.00
CA VAL A 5 -5.47 -1.75 -8.89
C VAL A 5 -5.09 -1.96 -7.43
N LEU A 6 -4.80 -3.19 -7.10
CA LEU A 6 -4.44 -3.62 -5.76
C LEU A 6 -3.03 -4.21 -5.80
N PHE A 7 -2.09 -3.53 -5.16
CA PHE A 7 -0.73 -4.04 -4.99
C PHE A 7 -0.62 -4.73 -3.64
N HIS A 8 0.04 -5.86 -3.62
CA HIS A 8 0.21 -6.66 -2.41
C HIS A 8 1.69 -6.84 -2.09
N VAL A 9 2.08 -6.66 -0.84
CA VAL A 9 3.47 -6.83 -0.40
C VAL A 9 3.49 -7.52 0.96
N ASP A 10 4.33 -8.57 1.07
CA ASP A 10 4.50 -9.31 2.32
C ASP A 10 5.96 -9.43 2.75
N GLU A 11 6.90 -8.97 1.92
CA GLU A 11 8.33 -9.00 2.21
C GLU A 11 8.92 -7.59 2.14
N MET A 12 9.76 -7.24 3.12
CA MET A 12 10.38 -5.91 3.17
C MET A 12 11.18 -5.58 1.91
N GLU A 13 11.88 -6.56 1.36
CA GLU A 13 12.75 -6.34 0.19
C GLU A 13 11.99 -5.97 -1.08
N ARG A 14 10.67 -6.20 -1.10
CA ARG A 14 9.85 -5.92 -2.28
C ARG A 14 9.32 -4.48 -2.34
N TRP A 15 9.44 -3.72 -1.26
CA TRP A 15 8.89 -2.37 -1.20
C TRP A 15 9.44 -1.44 -2.28
N LYS A 16 10.75 -1.49 -2.53
CA LYS A 16 11.34 -0.57 -3.52
C LYS A 16 10.75 -0.81 -4.91
N LEU A 17 10.65 -2.08 -5.31
CA LEU A 17 10.06 -2.43 -6.60
C LEU A 17 8.60 -2.04 -6.65
N LEU A 18 7.85 -2.32 -5.58
CA LEU A 18 6.44 -1.99 -5.51
C LEU A 18 6.21 -0.49 -5.68
N LEU A 19 6.91 0.34 -4.92
CA LEU A 19 6.74 1.79 -4.99
C LEU A 19 7.10 2.33 -6.36
N HIS A 20 8.13 1.76 -6.98
CA HIS A 20 8.51 2.11 -8.34
C HIS A 20 7.40 1.77 -9.34
N ASN A 21 6.82 0.57 -9.20
CA ASN A 21 5.72 0.13 -10.06
C ASN A 21 4.46 0.99 -9.89
N VAL A 22 4.16 1.37 -8.65
CA VAL A 22 3.00 2.26 -8.38
C VAL A 22 3.21 3.61 -9.06
N LYS A 23 4.41 4.17 -8.92
CA LYS A 23 4.73 5.45 -9.57
C LYS A 23 4.61 5.34 -11.09
N ASN A 24 5.15 4.27 -11.66
CA ASN A 24 5.09 4.06 -13.11
C ASN A 24 3.65 3.92 -13.59
N LEU A 25 2.82 3.19 -12.84
CA LEU A 25 1.42 3.03 -13.20
C LEU A 25 0.69 4.37 -13.18
N LEU A 26 0.88 5.16 -12.12
CA LEU A 26 0.28 6.50 -12.05
C LEU A 26 0.70 7.37 -13.23
N SER A 27 1.99 7.34 -13.57
CA SER A 27 2.52 8.16 -14.65
C SER A 27 2.04 7.72 -16.04
N SER A 28 1.55 6.48 -16.16
CA SER A 28 1.05 5.97 -17.43
C SER A 28 -0.34 6.46 -17.79
N TYR A 29 -1.06 7.04 -16.83
CA TYR A 29 -2.39 7.61 -17.06
C TYR A 29 -2.27 9.12 -17.20
N ASP A 30 -2.83 9.67 -18.28
CA ASP A 30 -2.79 11.12 -18.52
C ASP A 30 -4.14 11.77 -18.18
N ALA A 31 -4.23 13.09 -18.45
CA ALA A 31 -5.42 13.87 -18.13
C ALA A 31 -6.68 13.43 -18.91
N ASN A 32 -6.51 12.70 -20.00
CA ASN A 32 -7.63 12.23 -20.82
C ASN A 32 -8.18 10.89 -20.34
N ASP A 33 -7.46 10.20 -19.46
CA ASP A 33 -7.92 8.93 -18.89
C ASP A 33 -8.89 9.18 -17.76
N ALA A 34 -9.75 8.19 -17.48
CA ALA A 34 -10.65 8.26 -16.33
C ALA A 34 -9.90 8.17 -15.00
N GLY A 35 -8.59 7.86 -15.07
CA GLY A 35 -7.76 7.76 -13.90
C GLY A 35 -7.65 6.35 -13.35
N VAL A 36 -6.95 6.24 -12.24
CA VAL A 36 -6.69 4.95 -11.60
C VAL A 36 -6.82 5.09 -10.09
N LEU A 37 -7.46 4.09 -9.46
CA LEU A 37 -7.50 3.95 -8.01
C LEU A 37 -6.48 2.89 -7.63
N ILE A 38 -5.56 3.24 -6.74
CA ILE A 38 -4.51 2.30 -6.31
C ILE A 38 -4.56 2.12 -4.80
N GLU A 39 -4.59 0.87 -4.37
CA GLU A 39 -4.43 0.52 -2.98
C GLU A 39 -3.25 -0.43 -2.84
N VAL A 40 -2.42 -0.21 -1.81
CA VAL A 40 -1.30 -1.07 -1.46
C VAL A 40 -1.65 -1.75 -0.15
N VAL A 41 -1.68 -3.08 -0.14
CA VAL A 41 -1.93 -3.86 1.08
C VAL A 41 -0.64 -4.52 1.52
N ALA A 42 -0.19 -4.21 2.74
CA ALA A 42 0.97 -4.85 3.34
C ALA A 42 0.53 -5.79 4.45
N ASN A 43 1.04 -7.02 4.42
CA ASN A 43 0.88 -7.98 5.50
C ASN A 43 2.24 -8.61 5.81
N GLY A 44 2.27 -9.57 6.73
CA GLY A 44 3.54 -10.19 7.14
C GLY A 44 4.54 -9.13 7.61
N GLU A 45 5.81 -9.37 7.32
CA GLU A 45 6.86 -8.45 7.75
C GLU A 45 6.83 -7.10 7.03
N ALA A 46 6.14 -7.01 5.90
CA ALA A 46 6.11 -5.78 5.12
C ALA A 46 5.47 -4.60 5.87
N VAL A 47 4.66 -4.86 6.89
CA VAL A 47 4.07 -3.78 7.70
C VAL A 47 5.13 -2.97 8.45
N LYS A 48 6.33 -3.51 8.62
CA LYS A 48 7.44 -2.80 9.29
C LYS A 48 7.85 -1.53 8.54
N ALA A 49 7.63 -1.49 7.23
CA ALA A 49 7.97 -0.32 6.42
C ALA A 49 7.12 0.91 6.75
N TYR A 50 6.00 0.70 7.42
CA TYR A 50 5.08 1.77 7.79
C TYR A 50 5.43 2.47 9.11
N ILE A 51 6.46 2.00 9.80
CA ILE A 51 6.83 2.55 11.11
C ILE A 51 7.40 3.95 10.94
N GLN A 52 6.82 4.91 11.68
CA GLN A 52 7.27 6.29 11.68
C GLN A 52 8.49 6.41 12.59
N GLU A 53 9.67 6.34 12.00
CA GLU A 53 10.93 6.46 12.72
C GLU A 53 11.93 7.23 11.86
N ASP A 54 12.92 7.85 12.54
CA ASP A 54 13.98 8.58 11.85
C ASP A 54 14.79 7.60 10.99
N GLY A 55 15.13 8.03 9.79
CA GLY A 55 15.92 7.21 8.87
C GLY A 55 15.12 6.19 8.07
N ASN A 56 13.80 6.19 8.17
CA ASN A 56 12.98 5.35 7.31
C ASN A 56 13.04 5.90 5.87
N SER A 57 13.84 5.26 5.03
CA SER A 57 14.13 5.75 3.68
C SER A 57 12.94 5.68 2.72
N LEU A 58 11.89 4.95 3.08
CA LEU A 58 10.71 4.79 2.22
C LEU A 58 9.65 5.87 2.47
N ARG A 59 9.76 6.61 3.58
CA ARG A 59 8.75 7.58 4.00
C ARG A 59 8.40 8.58 2.90
N ASN A 60 9.41 9.24 2.35
CA ASN A 60 9.16 10.32 1.38
C ASN A 60 8.45 9.82 0.13
N LYS A 61 8.83 8.63 -0.33
CA LYS A 61 8.19 8.02 -1.51
C LYS A 61 6.74 7.65 -1.23
N MET A 62 6.48 7.02 -0.08
CA MET A 62 5.13 6.66 0.31
C MET A 62 4.25 7.90 0.50
N GLU A 63 4.78 8.91 1.18
CA GLU A 63 4.03 10.15 1.45
C GLU A 63 3.64 10.84 0.15
N SER A 64 4.57 10.94 -0.80
CA SER A 64 4.30 11.54 -2.10
C SER A 64 3.20 10.79 -2.84
N LEU A 65 3.23 9.45 -2.81
CA LEU A 65 2.20 8.65 -3.45
C LEU A 65 0.85 8.77 -2.73
N ALA A 66 0.87 8.85 -1.40
CA ALA A 66 -0.35 9.05 -0.62
C ALA A 66 -0.99 10.39 -0.97
N GLU A 67 -0.19 11.44 -1.15
CA GLU A 67 -0.67 12.76 -1.58
C GLU A 67 -1.29 12.71 -2.97
N SER A 68 -0.83 11.78 -3.81
CA SER A 68 -1.40 11.54 -5.15
C SER A 68 -2.65 10.66 -5.12
N GLY A 69 -3.10 10.24 -3.94
CA GLY A 69 -4.32 9.45 -3.79
C GLY A 69 -4.13 7.96 -3.62
N VAL A 70 -2.89 7.46 -3.53
CA VAL A 70 -2.63 6.05 -3.29
C VAL A 70 -2.98 5.73 -1.84
N LEU A 71 -3.76 4.67 -1.63
CA LEU A 71 -4.14 4.21 -0.29
C LEU A 71 -3.14 3.15 0.18
N PHE A 72 -2.61 3.31 1.38
CA PHE A 72 -1.72 2.34 2.00
C PHE A 72 -2.46 1.67 3.16
N ALA A 73 -2.54 0.34 3.14
CA ALA A 73 -3.22 -0.43 4.16
C ALA A 73 -2.26 -1.37 4.87
N ALA A 74 -2.42 -1.49 6.19
CA ALA A 74 -1.62 -2.39 7.02
C ALA A 74 -2.52 -3.44 7.67
N CYS A 75 -2.09 -4.70 7.59
CA CYS A 75 -2.76 -5.83 8.21
C CYS A 75 -2.63 -5.76 9.74
N ASN A 76 -3.74 -5.63 10.46
CA ASN A 76 -3.71 -5.56 11.91
C ASN A 76 -3.13 -6.83 12.54
N ASN A 77 -3.43 -8.00 11.97
CA ASN A 77 -2.89 -9.25 12.48
C ASN A 77 -1.36 -9.26 12.40
N ALA A 78 -0.80 -8.71 11.33
CA ALA A 78 0.66 -8.61 11.18
C ALA A 78 1.24 -7.61 12.20
N LEU A 79 0.59 -6.46 12.38
CA LEU A 79 1.02 -5.47 13.36
C LEU A 79 1.06 -6.08 14.76
N THR A 80 0.01 -6.82 15.14
CA THR A 80 -0.06 -7.50 16.42
C THR A 80 1.05 -8.54 16.56
N GLY A 81 1.28 -9.32 15.51
CA GLY A 81 2.34 -10.34 15.52
C GLY A 81 3.74 -9.76 15.70
N TRP A 82 4.01 -8.59 15.13
CA TRP A 82 5.29 -7.91 15.27
C TRP A 82 5.32 -6.93 16.43
N LYS A 83 4.23 -6.85 17.23
CA LYS A 83 4.11 -5.95 18.37
C LYS A 83 4.31 -4.49 18.02
N ILE A 84 3.72 -4.08 16.89
CA ILE A 84 3.78 -2.71 16.40
C ILE A 84 2.46 -2.02 16.74
N ALA A 85 2.53 -0.93 17.50
CA ALA A 85 1.36 -0.14 17.85
C ALA A 85 0.93 0.75 16.69
N LYS A 86 -0.38 0.90 16.49
CA LYS A 86 -0.92 1.73 15.41
C LYS A 86 -0.41 3.16 15.45
N GLU A 87 -0.18 3.70 16.66
CA GLU A 87 0.29 5.05 16.88
C GLU A 87 1.68 5.30 16.33
N HIS A 88 2.43 4.24 16.07
CA HIS A 88 3.79 4.34 15.53
C HIS A 88 3.84 4.32 14.01
N LEU A 89 2.70 4.20 13.34
CA LEU A 89 2.65 4.17 11.89
C LEU A 89 2.54 5.57 11.30
N PHE A 90 2.94 5.72 10.04
CA PHE A 90 2.72 6.97 9.30
C PHE A 90 1.22 7.31 9.33
N PRO A 91 0.88 8.61 9.45
CA PRO A 91 -0.54 9.00 9.55
C PRO A 91 -1.39 8.68 8.34
N PHE A 92 -0.78 8.48 7.17
CA PHE A 92 -1.51 8.13 5.95
C PHE A 92 -1.81 6.63 5.82
N VAL A 93 -1.37 5.80 6.76
CA VAL A 93 -1.60 4.36 6.72
C VAL A 93 -2.94 4.01 7.36
N ASN A 94 -3.76 3.23 6.64
CA ASN A 94 -5.03 2.72 7.15
C ASN A 94 -4.84 1.30 7.67
N VAL A 95 -5.25 1.05 8.90
CA VAL A 95 -5.15 -0.31 9.47
C VAL A 95 -6.43 -1.06 9.15
N VAL A 96 -6.29 -2.23 8.52
CA VAL A 96 -7.41 -3.11 8.22
C VAL A 96 -7.34 -4.36 9.11
N PRO A 97 -8.47 -4.97 9.49
CA PRO A 97 -8.47 -6.11 10.42
C PRO A 97 -7.60 -7.27 9.98
N ALA A 98 -7.64 -7.61 8.69
CA ALA A 98 -6.83 -8.68 8.12
C ALA A 98 -6.49 -8.30 6.68
N GLY A 99 -5.21 -8.35 6.34
CA GLY A 99 -4.78 -8.02 4.98
C GLY A 99 -5.38 -8.95 3.94
N VAL A 100 -5.45 -10.25 4.22
CA VAL A 100 -6.05 -11.20 3.29
C VAL A 100 -7.54 -10.92 3.06
N ARG A 101 -8.27 -10.46 4.07
CA ARG A 101 -9.67 -10.08 3.91
C ARG A 101 -9.79 -8.86 3.00
N GLU A 102 -8.92 -7.89 3.20
CA GLU A 102 -8.88 -6.70 2.35
C GLU A 102 -8.62 -7.08 0.89
N LEU A 103 -7.69 -8.01 0.67
CA LEU A 103 -7.39 -8.50 -0.68
C LEU A 103 -8.60 -9.16 -1.34
N VAL A 104 -9.34 -9.97 -0.58
CA VAL A 104 -10.54 -10.62 -1.09
C VAL A 104 -11.61 -9.59 -1.45
N ASP A 105 -11.88 -8.68 -0.52
CA ASP A 105 -12.94 -7.69 -0.69
C ASP A 105 -12.70 -6.78 -1.89
N ARG A 106 -11.45 -6.32 -2.06
CA ARG A 106 -11.12 -5.44 -3.18
C ARG A 106 -11.20 -6.16 -4.52
N GLN A 107 -10.75 -7.40 -4.58
CA GLN A 107 -10.86 -8.18 -5.81
C GLN A 107 -12.31 -8.45 -6.17
N THR A 108 -13.17 -8.68 -5.17
CA THR A 108 -14.61 -8.80 -5.39
C THR A 108 -15.20 -7.52 -5.97
N GLU A 109 -14.63 -6.35 -5.61
CA GLU A 109 -15.05 -5.06 -6.13
C GLU A 109 -14.45 -4.72 -7.50
N GLY A 110 -13.71 -5.64 -8.08
CA GLY A 110 -13.17 -5.47 -9.43
C GLY A 110 -11.74 -4.94 -9.51
N TYR A 111 -10.99 -4.92 -8.41
CA TYR A 111 -9.59 -4.50 -8.43
C TYR A 111 -8.73 -5.56 -9.10
N ALA A 112 -7.84 -5.13 -9.99
CA ALA A 112 -6.80 -6.00 -10.54
C ALA A 112 -5.72 -6.21 -9.47
N TYR A 113 -5.28 -7.45 -9.30
CA TYR A 113 -4.30 -7.81 -8.25
C TYR A 113 -2.89 -7.91 -8.84
N ILE A 114 -1.94 -7.20 -8.23
CA ILE A 114 -0.54 -7.23 -8.63
C ILE A 114 0.33 -7.50 -7.41
N LYS A 115 1.17 -8.52 -7.52
CA LYS A 115 2.16 -8.85 -6.49
C LYS A 115 3.55 -8.73 -7.12
N PRO A 116 4.22 -7.60 -6.90
CA PRO A 116 5.57 -7.38 -7.43
C PRO A 116 6.62 -8.34 -6.85
#